data_f4bb2fc00b992db40ebb5e78f8649b29
#
_entry.id   f4bb2fc00b992db40ebb5e78f8649b29
#
_cell.length_a   1.000
_cell.length_b   1.000
_cell.length_c   1.000
_cell.angle_alpha   90.00
_cell.angle_beta   90.00
_cell.angle_gamma   90.00
#
_symmetry.space_group_name_H-M   'P 1'
#
loop_
_entity.id
_entity.type
_entity.pdbx_description
1 polymer ?
#
loop_
_entity_poly.entity_id
_entity_poly.type
_entity_poly.pdbx_seq_one_letter_code
_entity_poly.pdbx_strand_id
1 'polypeptide(L)'
;MMKKKICFFINSGWYFELHWLDRAKLFLDDYEIHVLAHFTQSEIVKLESMGFTCHETCMSERTLNPFFAILDFYRIIKILNKIKPSLIHAVTIKPIMIAGVYSRVLKIPFIASFVGLGRVFMNSSALYKVLNFIVCCSYALIFKNKKSKLTFEHNQDLEILSSKIALMPDQCVVIDGVGVDLNEYSFSIENFNNPPIVLFAGRLLKSKGLEVLVDINKELTLKGDGFILNVAGIQISDDRDAISNDLILKWHDSGLINWLGQRNDIPSLIDECNIIALPSIYFEGVPRFLIEGAAKGRACIAFDSGGCSSIIKNEVNGYLVDKGNKDEFKTKLIALLSCQKLRNVMGNEGRKIVEQRFSLQQVYIKTKNLYREII
;
A
#
# COMPACT_ATOMS: atom_id res chain seq x y z
N MET A 1 18.05 30.30 7.77
CA MET A 1 17.24 29.65 8.83
C MET A 1 17.55 28.16 8.81
N MET A 2 17.69 27.51 9.97
CA MET A 2 17.81 26.05 10.00
C MET A 2 16.48 25.44 9.52
N LYS A 3 16.54 24.38 8.68
CA LYS A 3 15.35 23.66 8.23
C LYS A 3 14.64 23.03 9.43
N LYS A 4 13.30 23.03 9.43
CA LYS A 4 12.52 22.28 10.42
C LYS A 4 12.73 20.79 10.20
N LYS A 5 12.72 20.01 11.30
CA LYS A 5 12.94 18.56 11.26
C LYS A 5 11.62 17.81 11.20
N ILE A 6 11.44 17.03 10.16
CA ILE A 6 10.33 16.06 10.05
C ILE A 6 10.88 14.66 10.31
N CYS A 7 10.25 13.95 11.21
CA CYS A 7 10.61 12.57 11.53
C CYS A 7 9.52 11.63 11.01
N PHE A 8 9.84 10.88 9.95
CA PHE A 8 9.04 9.73 9.54
C PHE A 8 9.35 8.56 10.45
N PHE A 9 8.32 7.96 11.04
CA PHE A 9 8.48 6.74 11.83
C PHE A 9 7.63 5.62 11.22
N ILE A 10 8.30 4.61 10.70
CA ILE A 10 7.75 3.50 9.91
C ILE A 10 8.33 2.18 10.42
N ASN A 11 7.68 1.06 10.16
CA ASN A 11 8.14 -0.24 10.64
C ASN A 11 9.49 -0.65 10.03
N SER A 12 9.67 -0.50 8.71
CA SER A 12 10.85 -1.00 7.98
C SER A 12 11.29 -0.07 6.86
N GLY A 13 12.58 -0.11 6.54
CA GLY A 13 13.21 0.68 5.48
C GLY A 13 12.65 0.34 4.11
N TRP A 14 12.49 -0.96 3.78
CA TRP A 14 11.91 -1.38 2.50
C TRP A 14 10.49 -0.83 2.28
N TYR A 15 9.68 -0.76 3.35
CA TYR A 15 8.34 -0.20 3.28
C TYR A 15 8.37 1.32 3.05
N PHE A 16 9.33 2.03 3.69
CA PHE A 16 9.56 3.44 3.41
C PHE A 16 9.96 3.65 1.95
N GLU A 17 10.90 2.88 1.44
CA GLU A 17 11.35 2.97 0.04
C GLU A 17 10.20 2.74 -0.94
N LEU A 18 9.39 1.72 -0.72
CA LEU A 18 8.32 1.34 -1.64
C LEU A 18 7.14 2.34 -1.65
N HIS A 19 6.81 2.91 -0.49
CA HIS A 19 5.54 3.65 -0.34
C HIS A 19 5.70 5.13 -0.02
N TRP A 20 6.86 5.56 0.47
CA TRP A 20 7.02 6.92 1.00
C TRP A 20 8.19 7.69 0.38
N LEU A 21 9.18 7.01 -0.17
CA LEU A 21 10.43 7.61 -0.64
C LEU A 21 10.19 8.73 -1.66
N ASP A 22 9.42 8.47 -2.71
CA ASP A 22 9.21 9.44 -3.79
C ASP A 22 8.53 10.71 -3.27
N ARG A 23 7.54 10.55 -2.40
CA ARG A 23 6.88 11.68 -1.74
C ARG A 23 7.79 12.41 -0.76
N ALA A 24 8.56 11.67 0.04
CA ALA A 24 9.47 12.25 1.03
C ALA A 24 10.62 13.04 0.38
N LYS A 25 11.14 12.61 -0.77
CA LYS A 25 12.15 13.34 -1.55
C LYS A 25 11.72 14.75 -1.89
N LEU A 26 10.46 14.97 -2.22
CA LEU A 26 9.91 16.28 -2.57
C LEU A 26 9.91 17.29 -1.41
N PHE A 27 10.17 16.84 -0.18
CA PHE A 27 10.25 17.68 1.01
C PHE A 27 11.69 17.99 1.45
N LEU A 28 12.73 17.39 0.83
CA LEU A 28 14.14 17.58 1.22
C LEU A 28 14.61 19.01 1.04
N ASP A 29 14.04 19.75 0.08
CA ASP A 29 14.40 21.16 -0.11
C ASP A 29 13.87 22.04 1.03
N ASP A 30 12.69 21.75 1.56
CA ASP A 30 12.01 22.54 2.58
C ASP A 30 12.37 22.11 4.02
N TYR A 31 12.71 20.84 4.23
CA TYR A 31 12.84 20.21 5.56
C TYR A 31 14.09 19.32 5.67
N GLU A 32 14.57 19.15 6.90
CA GLU A 32 15.51 18.07 7.27
C GLU A 32 14.69 16.81 7.60
N ILE A 33 14.85 15.75 6.80
CA ILE A 33 14.03 14.55 6.90
C ILE A 33 14.82 13.45 7.63
N HIS A 34 14.29 13.06 8.79
CA HIS A 34 14.75 11.91 9.57
C HIS A 34 13.81 10.73 9.34
N VAL A 35 14.37 9.52 9.15
CA VAL A 35 13.59 8.29 8.99
C VAL A 35 13.96 7.32 10.10
N LEU A 36 12.96 6.95 10.91
CA LEU A 36 13.06 5.93 11.95
C LEU A 36 12.41 4.66 11.43
N ALA A 37 13.18 3.60 11.29
CA ALA A 37 12.69 2.29 10.87
C ALA A 37 13.67 1.18 11.26
N HIS A 38 13.29 -0.07 11.06
CA HIS A 38 14.23 -1.16 10.99
C HIS A 38 14.82 -1.24 9.59
N PHE A 39 16.14 -1.16 9.47
CA PHE A 39 16.85 -1.08 8.20
C PHE A 39 17.85 -2.20 8.00
N THR A 40 18.10 -2.54 6.76
CA THR A 40 19.35 -3.18 6.35
C THR A 40 20.45 -2.13 6.15
N GLN A 41 21.72 -2.53 6.20
CA GLN A 41 22.84 -1.59 5.97
C GLN A 41 22.79 -0.96 4.58
N SER A 42 22.37 -1.72 3.57
CA SER A 42 22.24 -1.22 2.19
C SER A 42 21.15 -0.15 2.04
N GLU A 43 20.04 -0.28 2.75
CA GLU A 43 18.97 0.73 2.78
C GLU A 43 19.43 2.03 3.43
N ILE A 44 20.18 1.94 4.54
CA ILE A 44 20.75 3.14 5.18
C ILE A 44 21.66 3.89 4.20
N VAL A 45 22.65 3.21 3.61
CA VAL A 45 23.59 3.84 2.67
C VAL A 45 22.84 4.50 1.51
N LYS A 46 21.86 3.82 0.95
CA LYS A 46 21.04 4.32 -0.16
C LYS A 46 20.26 5.59 0.23
N LEU A 47 19.54 5.55 1.35
CA LEU A 47 18.71 6.68 1.79
C LEU A 47 19.56 7.90 2.20
N GLU A 48 20.66 7.67 2.91
CA GLU A 48 21.58 8.75 3.31
C GLU A 48 22.25 9.40 2.10
N SER A 49 22.58 8.66 1.05
CA SER A 49 23.09 9.21 -0.21
C SER A 49 22.08 10.13 -0.93
N MET A 50 20.78 9.98 -0.62
CA MET A 50 19.70 10.82 -1.13
C MET A 50 19.39 12.04 -0.25
N GLY A 51 20.07 12.21 0.89
CA GLY A 51 19.89 13.34 1.81
C GLY A 51 18.96 13.09 2.99
N PHE A 52 18.53 11.86 3.24
CA PHE A 52 17.81 11.48 4.46
C PHE A 52 18.77 11.23 5.62
N THR A 53 18.28 11.36 6.86
CA THR A 53 19.01 10.92 8.05
C THR A 53 18.32 9.70 8.63
N CYS A 54 18.98 8.53 8.58
CA CYS A 54 18.41 7.26 9.02
C CYS A 54 18.70 7.00 10.50
N HIS A 55 17.72 6.42 11.21
CA HIS A 55 17.82 6.01 12.60
C HIS A 55 17.28 4.59 12.74
N GLU A 56 18.19 3.65 13.06
CA GLU A 56 17.83 2.25 13.29
C GLU A 56 17.04 2.09 14.58
N THR A 57 15.88 1.40 14.50
CA THR A 57 15.02 1.14 15.67
C THR A 57 15.18 -0.25 16.25
N CYS A 58 15.67 -1.21 15.47
CA CYS A 58 15.68 -2.65 15.78
C CYS A 58 14.26 -3.20 16.12
N MET A 59 13.21 -2.49 15.73
CA MET A 59 11.84 -2.85 16.07
C MET A 59 11.35 -3.99 15.18
N SER A 60 10.93 -5.10 15.80
CA SER A 60 10.32 -6.20 15.06
C SER A 60 8.86 -5.88 14.68
N GLU A 61 8.51 -6.04 13.41
CA GLU A 61 7.14 -5.81 12.93
C GLU A 61 6.10 -6.74 13.57
N ARG A 62 6.49 -7.99 13.84
CA ARG A 62 5.57 -9.09 14.17
C ARG A 62 5.53 -9.47 15.65
N THR A 63 6.47 -9.02 16.45
CA THR A 63 6.49 -9.40 17.86
C THR A 63 5.35 -8.76 18.64
N LEU A 64 4.60 -9.58 19.38
CA LEU A 64 3.56 -9.17 20.32
C LEU A 64 4.02 -9.26 21.78
N ASN A 65 5.31 -9.57 22.01
CA ASN A 65 5.84 -9.70 23.35
C ASN A 65 5.93 -8.32 24.03
N PRO A 66 5.22 -8.10 25.16
CA PRO A 66 5.15 -6.80 25.83
C PRO A 66 6.51 -6.32 26.36
N PHE A 67 7.41 -7.22 26.72
CA PHE A 67 8.75 -6.86 27.19
C PHE A 67 9.56 -6.17 26.08
N PHE A 68 9.56 -6.73 24.87
CA PHE A 68 10.22 -6.07 23.73
C PHE A 68 9.54 -4.76 23.35
N ALA A 69 8.22 -4.68 23.47
CA ALA A 69 7.49 -3.42 23.20
C ALA A 69 7.93 -2.29 24.15
N ILE A 70 8.20 -2.58 25.42
CA ILE A 70 8.72 -1.59 26.40
C ILE A 70 10.15 -1.17 26.03
N LEU A 71 11.00 -2.11 25.65
CA LEU A 71 12.38 -1.80 25.23
C LEU A 71 12.40 -0.94 23.96
N ASP A 72 11.57 -1.28 22.98
CA ASP A 72 11.42 -0.52 21.74
C ASP A 72 10.92 0.90 22.06
N PHE A 73 9.91 1.03 22.91
CA PHE A 73 9.39 2.33 23.36
C PHE A 73 10.52 3.18 23.95
N TYR A 74 11.31 2.66 24.90
CA TYR A 74 12.41 3.39 25.52
C TYR A 74 13.48 3.83 24.51
N ARG A 75 13.90 2.93 23.60
CA ARG A 75 14.88 3.22 22.55
C ARG A 75 14.40 4.32 21.63
N ILE A 76 13.16 4.23 21.16
CA ILE A 76 12.56 5.19 20.23
C ILE A 76 12.43 6.57 20.89
N ILE A 77 11.98 6.65 22.16
CA ILE A 77 11.93 7.90 22.90
C ILE A 77 13.32 8.55 23.01
N LYS A 78 14.36 7.76 23.25
CA LYS A 78 15.74 8.27 23.30
C LYS A 78 16.17 8.85 21.95
N ILE A 79 15.84 8.20 20.84
CA ILE A 79 16.12 8.69 19.49
C ILE A 79 15.34 9.99 19.22
N LEU A 80 14.04 10.03 19.50
CA LEU A 80 13.19 11.21 19.29
C LEU A 80 13.66 12.42 20.12
N ASN A 81 14.10 12.18 21.36
CA ASN A 81 14.69 13.23 22.21
C ASN A 81 16.02 13.80 21.65
N LYS A 82 16.80 12.98 20.92
CA LYS A 82 18.03 13.42 20.24
C LYS A 82 17.70 14.23 18.99
N ILE A 83 16.72 13.79 18.19
CA ILE A 83 16.29 14.47 16.94
C ILE A 83 15.63 15.81 17.26
N LYS A 84 14.76 15.86 18.26
CA LYS A 84 13.88 17.00 18.60
C LYS A 84 13.05 17.44 17.38
N PRO A 85 12.19 16.55 16.85
CA PRO A 85 11.45 16.82 15.61
C PRO A 85 10.45 17.97 15.80
N SER A 86 10.26 18.77 14.75
CA SER A 86 9.21 19.78 14.65
C SER A 86 7.86 19.15 14.31
N LEU A 87 7.89 18.00 13.62
CA LEU A 87 6.74 17.16 13.26
C LEU A 87 7.15 15.70 13.28
N ILE A 88 6.27 14.85 13.81
CA ILE A 88 6.40 13.40 13.67
C ILE A 88 5.29 12.92 12.74
N HIS A 89 5.67 12.19 11.69
CA HIS A 89 4.77 11.52 10.76
C HIS A 89 4.91 10.02 10.93
N ALA A 90 4.00 9.41 11.68
CA ALA A 90 4.03 7.98 11.97
C ALA A 90 3.08 7.20 11.06
N VAL A 91 3.54 6.06 10.59
CA VAL A 91 2.80 5.18 9.67
C VAL A 91 2.67 3.80 10.31
N THR A 92 1.50 3.20 10.23
CA THR A 92 1.13 1.91 10.81
C THR A 92 0.97 1.92 12.34
N ILE A 93 0.38 0.85 12.88
CA ILE A 93 -0.14 0.79 14.27
C ILE A 93 0.95 1.04 15.32
N LYS A 94 2.09 0.30 15.28
CA LYS A 94 3.13 0.41 16.32
C LYS A 94 3.80 1.78 16.34
N PRO A 95 4.28 2.32 15.20
CA PRO A 95 4.79 3.69 15.11
C PRO A 95 3.80 4.73 15.61
N ILE A 96 2.52 4.64 15.21
CA ILE A 96 1.48 5.57 15.64
C ILE A 96 1.30 5.53 17.16
N MET A 97 1.26 4.35 17.77
CA MET A 97 1.11 4.22 19.22
C MET A 97 2.31 4.83 19.98
N ILE A 98 3.53 4.48 19.61
CA ILE A 98 4.74 4.93 20.31
C ILE A 98 4.95 6.43 20.14
N ALA A 99 5.00 6.90 18.89
CA ALA A 99 5.23 8.32 18.61
C ALA A 99 4.05 9.20 19.00
N GLY A 100 2.83 8.66 18.93
CA GLY A 100 1.64 9.38 19.34
C GLY A 100 1.61 9.69 20.84
N VAL A 101 2.02 8.73 21.68
CA VAL A 101 2.16 8.98 23.13
C VAL A 101 3.22 10.05 23.38
N TYR A 102 4.39 9.93 22.75
CA TYR A 102 5.46 10.93 22.85
C TYR A 102 5.00 12.33 22.43
N SER A 103 4.37 12.42 21.26
CA SER A 103 3.80 13.66 20.73
C SER A 103 2.75 14.26 21.67
N ARG A 104 1.87 13.44 22.23
CA ARG A 104 0.83 13.86 23.16
C ARG A 104 1.41 14.50 24.43
N VAL A 105 2.45 13.88 25.01
CA VAL A 105 3.10 14.35 26.23
C VAL A 105 3.86 15.65 25.99
N LEU A 106 4.62 15.74 24.90
CA LEU A 106 5.46 16.89 24.59
C LEU A 106 4.76 17.95 23.72
N LYS A 107 3.49 17.72 23.36
CA LYS A 107 2.68 18.63 22.49
C LYS A 107 3.33 18.93 21.15
N ILE A 108 4.07 17.95 20.59
CA ILE A 108 4.69 18.04 19.26
C ILE A 108 3.60 17.82 18.20
N PRO A 109 3.63 18.56 17.06
CA PRO A 109 2.82 18.25 15.89
C PRO A 109 2.95 16.78 15.46
N PHE A 110 1.81 16.13 15.15
CA PHE A 110 1.78 14.69 14.89
C PHE A 110 0.84 14.35 13.75
N ILE A 111 1.31 13.53 12.82
CA ILE A 111 0.50 12.93 11.77
C ILE A 111 0.51 11.42 11.93
N ALA A 112 -0.67 10.84 11.99
CA ALA A 112 -0.88 9.40 11.98
C ALA A 112 -1.42 8.99 10.61
N SER A 113 -0.64 8.23 9.83
CA SER A 113 -1.06 7.74 8.51
C SER A 113 -1.52 6.29 8.56
N PHE A 114 -2.78 6.10 8.19
CA PHE A 114 -3.42 4.79 8.06
C PHE A 114 -3.39 4.35 6.60
N VAL A 115 -2.53 3.39 6.31
CA VAL A 115 -2.33 2.76 4.98
C VAL A 115 -3.07 1.41 4.91
N GLY A 116 -4.24 1.37 5.51
CA GLY A 116 -5.00 0.20 5.88
C GLY A 116 -4.96 -0.03 7.38
N LEU A 117 -6.10 -0.43 7.95
CA LEU A 117 -6.21 -0.65 9.41
C LEU A 117 -5.53 -1.95 9.87
N GLY A 118 -5.16 -2.83 8.94
CA GLY A 118 -4.43 -4.04 9.21
C GLY A 118 -5.19 -5.13 9.96
N ARG A 119 -4.50 -6.24 10.23
CA ARG A 119 -5.10 -7.47 10.82
C ARG A 119 -5.77 -7.23 12.19
N VAL A 120 -5.33 -6.24 12.94
CA VAL A 120 -5.87 -5.92 14.28
C VAL A 120 -7.34 -5.50 14.22
N PHE A 121 -7.76 -4.87 13.12
CA PHE A 121 -9.14 -4.41 12.94
C PHE A 121 -10.01 -5.43 12.18
N MET A 122 -9.40 -6.35 11.45
CA MET A 122 -10.10 -7.28 10.55
C MET A 122 -10.26 -8.69 11.09
N ASN A 123 -9.44 -9.11 12.07
CA ASN A 123 -9.48 -10.46 12.61
C ASN A 123 -10.44 -10.56 13.78
N SER A 124 -11.34 -11.56 13.76
CA SER A 124 -12.39 -11.76 14.76
C SER A 124 -11.98 -12.65 15.96
N SER A 125 -10.73 -13.16 16.00
CA SER A 125 -10.28 -14.01 17.10
C SER A 125 -10.20 -13.24 18.43
N ALA A 126 -10.34 -13.94 19.57
CA ALA A 126 -10.35 -13.32 20.89
C ALA A 126 -9.09 -12.45 21.15
N LEU A 127 -7.91 -12.95 20.77
CA LEU A 127 -6.66 -12.20 20.91
C LEU A 127 -6.70 -10.87 20.15
N TYR A 128 -7.14 -10.90 18.88
CA TYR A 128 -7.21 -9.69 18.06
C TYR A 128 -8.31 -8.71 18.53
N LYS A 129 -9.39 -9.20 19.12
CA LYS A 129 -10.40 -8.33 19.78
C LYS A 129 -9.81 -7.57 20.95
N VAL A 130 -9.00 -8.22 21.80
CA VAL A 130 -8.28 -7.57 22.91
C VAL A 130 -7.28 -6.55 22.39
N LEU A 131 -6.47 -6.92 21.39
CA LEU A 131 -5.51 -6.00 20.75
C LEU A 131 -6.21 -4.80 20.13
N ASN A 132 -7.34 -5.01 19.43
CA ASN A 132 -8.14 -3.94 18.86
C ASN A 132 -8.63 -2.96 19.94
N PHE A 133 -9.13 -3.48 21.06
CA PHE A 133 -9.56 -2.66 22.18
C PHE A 133 -8.39 -1.82 22.74
N ILE A 134 -7.21 -2.42 22.96
CA ILE A 134 -6.02 -1.71 23.46
C ILE A 134 -5.59 -0.60 22.48
N VAL A 135 -5.57 -0.91 21.18
CA VAL A 135 -5.21 0.05 20.13
C VAL A 135 -6.22 1.20 20.09
N CYS A 136 -7.52 0.91 20.13
CA CYS A 136 -8.57 1.94 20.14
C CYS A 136 -8.49 2.84 21.38
N CYS A 137 -8.26 2.27 22.57
CA CYS A 137 -8.04 3.06 23.79
C CYS A 137 -6.82 3.98 23.68
N SER A 138 -5.71 3.45 23.13
CA SER A 138 -4.50 4.23 22.91
C SER A 138 -4.73 5.36 21.90
N TYR A 139 -5.40 5.10 20.81
CA TYR A 139 -5.75 6.11 19.78
C TYR A 139 -6.68 7.18 20.35
N ALA A 140 -7.70 6.80 21.13
CA ALA A 140 -8.60 7.74 21.79
C ALA A 140 -7.86 8.71 22.74
N LEU A 141 -6.76 8.27 23.36
CA LEU A 141 -5.89 9.14 24.15
C LEU A 141 -4.98 10.01 23.29
N ILE A 142 -4.31 9.42 22.29
CA ILE A 142 -3.34 10.09 21.43
C ILE A 142 -4.01 11.23 20.66
N PHE A 143 -5.16 10.98 20.04
CA PHE A 143 -5.83 11.94 19.16
C PHE A 143 -6.62 13.04 19.89
N LYS A 144 -6.62 13.05 21.22
CA LYS A 144 -6.99 14.25 21.99
C LYS A 144 -5.96 15.39 21.84
N ASN A 145 -4.82 15.16 21.22
CA ASN A 145 -3.87 16.22 20.86
C ASN A 145 -4.43 17.03 19.69
N LYS A 146 -4.79 18.30 19.94
CA LYS A 146 -5.30 19.22 18.90
C LYS A 146 -4.29 19.50 17.77
N LYS A 147 -3.00 19.20 18.00
CA LYS A 147 -1.93 19.29 16.99
C LYS A 147 -1.71 17.95 16.29
N SER A 148 -2.68 17.03 16.30
CA SER A 148 -2.62 15.79 15.54
C SER A 148 -3.55 15.84 14.34
N LYS A 149 -3.09 15.28 13.22
CA LYS A 149 -3.88 15.00 12.02
C LYS A 149 -3.81 13.51 11.71
N LEU A 150 -4.89 12.98 11.19
CA LEU A 150 -5.01 11.59 10.78
C LEU A 150 -5.20 11.55 9.28
N THR A 151 -4.35 10.79 8.58
CA THR A 151 -4.51 10.60 7.15
C THR A 151 -4.94 9.17 6.86
N PHE A 152 -5.90 9.03 5.97
CA PHE A 152 -6.42 7.75 5.49
C PHE A 152 -6.24 7.68 3.99
N GLU A 153 -5.94 6.49 3.46
CA GLU A 153 -5.85 6.30 2.00
C GLU A 153 -7.23 6.22 1.34
N HIS A 154 -8.27 5.83 2.10
CA HIS A 154 -9.66 5.77 1.62
C HIS A 154 -10.68 5.97 2.74
N ASN A 155 -11.90 6.35 2.37
CA ASN A 155 -12.96 6.68 3.33
C ASN A 155 -13.38 5.50 4.22
N GLN A 156 -13.33 4.27 3.71
CA GLN A 156 -13.77 3.09 4.44
C GLN A 156 -12.96 2.86 5.74
N ASP A 157 -11.63 3.09 5.70
CA ASP A 157 -10.79 3.03 6.90
C ASP A 157 -11.15 4.12 7.91
N LEU A 158 -11.44 5.34 7.43
CA LEU A 158 -11.91 6.43 8.27
C LEU A 158 -13.25 6.08 8.94
N GLU A 159 -14.21 5.54 8.21
CA GLU A 159 -15.51 5.10 8.72
C GLU A 159 -15.37 4.01 9.78
N ILE A 160 -14.55 2.97 9.50
CA ILE A 160 -14.29 1.89 10.44
C ILE A 160 -13.65 2.44 11.73
N LEU A 161 -12.66 3.32 11.64
CA LEU A 161 -12.00 3.85 12.83
C LEU A 161 -12.94 4.79 13.60
N SER A 162 -13.69 5.64 12.91
CA SER A 162 -14.67 6.58 13.50
C SER A 162 -15.82 5.86 14.21
N SER A 163 -16.19 4.65 13.78
CA SER A 163 -17.18 3.83 14.48
C SER A 163 -16.69 3.28 15.82
N LYS A 164 -15.36 3.26 16.04
CA LYS A 164 -14.73 2.68 17.25
C LYS A 164 -14.23 3.73 18.25
N ILE A 165 -13.81 4.88 17.75
CA ILE A 165 -13.31 5.99 18.58
C ILE A 165 -13.87 7.33 18.10
N ALA A 166 -14.07 8.25 19.02
CA ALA A 166 -14.47 9.61 18.67
C ALA A 166 -13.29 10.35 18.02
N LEU A 167 -13.44 10.71 16.75
CA LEU A 167 -12.49 11.51 15.99
C LEU A 167 -13.09 12.88 15.71
N MET A 168 -12.27 13.93 15.71
CA MET A 168 -12.69 15.26 15.30
C MET A 168 -12.60 15.38 13.78
N PRO A 169 -13.65 15.79 13.06
CA PRO A 169 -13.66 15.84 11.60
C PRO A 169 -12.51 16.67 11.01
N ASP A 170 -12.17 17.78 11.64
CA ASP A 170 -11.07 18.68 11.24
C ASP A 170 -9.67 18.06 11.39
N GLN A 171 -9.54 16.96 12.12
CA GLN A 171 -8.31 16.21 12.24
C GLN A 171 -8.15 15.16 11.12
N CYS A 172 -9.22 14.77 10.44
CA CYS A 172 -9.22 13.65 9.50
C CYS A 172 -9.10 14.14 8.06
N VAL A 173 -8.16 13.57 7.31
CA VAL A 173 -7.91 13.91 5.90
C VAL A 173 -7.75 12.63 5.09
N VAL A 174 -8.44 12.55 3.95
CA VAL A 174 -8.23 11.45 3.01
C VAL A 174 -7.23 11.89 1.93
N ILE A 175 -6.11 11.17 1.86
CA ILE A 175 -5.08 11.33 0.83
C ILE A 175 -5.00 10.02 0.05
N ASP A 176 -5.50 10.03 -1.17
CA ASP A 176 -5.72 8.86 -2.01
C ASP A 176 -4.42 8.10 -2.32
N GLY A 177 -4.13 7.03 -1.57
CA GLY A 177 -2.98 6.16 -1.77
C GLY A 177 -1.61 6.83 -1.60
N VAL A 178 -0.58 6.16 -2.10
CA VAL A 178 0.82 6.63 -1.95
C VAL A 178 1.27 7.62 -3.04
N GLY A 179 0.53 7.68 -4.15
CA GLY A 179 0.90 8.42 -5.35
C GLY A 179 1.87 7.66 -6.25
N VAL A 180 1.77 7.89 -7.57
CA VAL A 180 2.71 7.34 -8.56
C VAL A 180 3.30 8.46 -9.40
N ASP A 181 4.58 8.35 -9.76
CA ASP A 181 5.24 9.27 -10.67
C ASP A 181 4.76 8.99 -12.10
N LEU A 182 4.09 9.97 -12.70
CA LEU A 182 3.54 9.85 -14.06
C LEU A 182 4.60 9.91 -15.16
N ASN A 183 5.86 10.27 -14.84
CA ASN A 183 6.98 10.16 -15.77
C ASN A 183 7.47 8.72 -15.83
N GLU A 184 7.60 8.06 -14.68
CA GLU A 184 7.96 6.63 -14.60
C GLU A 184 6.83 5.75 -15.14
N TYR A 185 5.58 6.04 -14.73
CA TYR A 185 4.37 5.36 -15.19
C TYR A 185 3.67 6.19 -16.27
N SER A 186 4.41 6.53 -17.33
CA SER A 186 3.85 7.25 -18.49
C SER A 186 2.82 6.40 -19.20
N PHE A 187 1.77 7.05 -19.71
CA PHE A 187 0.74 6.38 -20.53
C PHE A 187 1.38 5.69 -21.73
N SER A 188 0.99 4.45 -21.99
CA SER A 188 1.40 3.70 -23.17
C SER A 188 0.20 3.01 -23.82
N ILE A 189 0.20 2.99 -25.15
CA ILE A 189 -0.81 2.25 -25.91
C ILE A 189 -0.62 0.76 -25.65
N GLU A 190 -1.72 0.05 -25.43
CA GLU A 190 -1.70 -1.40 -25.26
C GLU A 190 -1.17 -2.11 -26.49
N ASN A 191 -0.18 -3.00 -26.30
CA ASN A 191 0.31 -3.87 -27.36
C ASN A 191 -0.74 -4.93 -27.71
N PHE A 192 -0.82 -5.27 -28.99
CA PHE A 192 -1.64 -6.40 -29.40
C PHE A 192 -0.92 -7.72 -29.04
N ASN A 193 -1.50 -8.48 -28.14
CA ASN A 193 -1.02 -9.80 -27.74
C ASN A 193 -2.11 -10.84 -28.00
N ASN A 194 -1.73 -11.97 -28.58
CA ASN A 194 -2.62 -13.10 -28.80
C ASN A 194 -1.88 -14.41 -28.42
N PRO A 195 -2.22 -15.07 -27.32
CA PRO A 195 -3.27 -14.70 -26.36
C PRO A 195 -2.92 -13.45 -25.53
N PRO A 196 -3.93 -12.75 -24.95
CA PRO A 196 -3.71 -11.58 -24.10
C PRO A 196 -2.90 -11.94 -22.85
N ILE A 197 -2.13 -10.95 -22.34
CA ILE A 197 -1.31 -11.08 -21.13
C ILE A 197 -2.04 -10.45 -19.96
N VAL A 198 -2.28 -11.24 -18.92
CA VAL A 198 -2.75 -10.80 -17.61
C VAL A 198 -1.55 -10.71 -16.66
N LEU A 199 -1.36 -9.59 -16.02
CA LEU A 199 -0.30 -9.39 -15.03
C LEU A 199 -0.87 -9.40 -13.61
N PHE A 200 -0.26 -10.20 -12.75
CA PHE A 200 -0.40 -10.15 -11.30
C PHE A 200 0.94 -9.74 -10.69
N ALA A 201 0.94 -8.72 -9.82
CA ALA A 201 2.14 -8.34 -9.08
C ALA A 201 1.85 -8.07 -7.61
N GLY A 202 2.70 -8.62 -6.72
CA GLY A 202 2.56 -8.40 -5.28
C GLY A 202 3.21 -9.49 -4.42
N ARG A 203 2.94 -9.42 -3.12
CA ARG A 203 3.38 -10.48 -2.19
C ARG A 203 2.63 -11.78 -2.49
N LEU A 204 3.36 -12.90 -2.51
CA LEU A 204 2.78 -14.22 -2.79
C LEU A 204 2.08 -14.78 -1.54
N LEU A 205 0.94 -14.22 -1.20
CA LEU A 205 0.04 -14.65 -0.14
C LEU A 205 -1.24 -15.23 -0.76
N LYS A 206 -1.80 -16.28 -0.16
CA LYS A 206 -3.07 -16.88 -0.61
C LYS A 206 -4.19 -15.86 -0.64
N SER A 207 -4.24 -14.98 0.38
CA SER A 207 -5.21 -13.90 0.48
C SER A 207 -5.10 -12.84 -0.63
N LYS A 208 -3.97 -12.78 -1.38
CA LYS A 208 -3.84 -11.93 -2.57
C LYS A 208 -4.52 -12.52 -3.82
N GLY A 209 -4.95 -13.78 -3.73
CA GLY A 209 -5.87 -14.38 -4.69
C GLY A 209 -5.24 -14.89 -5.99
N LEU A 210 -3.91 -15.07 -6.08
CA LEU A 210 -3.28 -15.62 -7.27
C LEU A 210 -3.91 -16.95 -7.70
N GLU A 211 -4.32 -17.80 -6.75
CA GLU A 211 -4.99 -19.07 -7.01
C GLU A 211 -6.27 -18.92 -7.84
N VAL A 212 -7.01 -17.81 -7.67
CA VAL A 212 -8.22 -17.53 -8.48
C VAL A 212 -7.87 -17.39 -9.96
N LEU A 213 -6.78 -16.66 -10.27
CA LEU A 213 -6.32 -16.49 -11.65
C LEU A 213 -5.79 -17.80 -12.25
N VAL A 214 -5.08 -18.59 -11.47
CA VAL A 214 -4.58 -19.92 -11.88
C VAL A 214 -5.73 -20.86 -12.19
N ASP A 215 -6.76 -20.93 -11.33
CA ASP A 215 -7.94 -21.77 -11.53
C ASP A 215 -8.69 -21.37 -12.83
N ILE A 216 -8.89 -20.04 -13.02
CA ILE A 216 -9.54 -19.53 -14.24
C ILE A 216 -8.71 -19.85 -15.48
N ASN A 217 -7.38 -19.62 -15.44
CA ASN A 217 -6.53 -19.89 -16.61
C ASN A 217 -6.52 -21.37 -16.96
N LYS A 218 -6.48 -22.25 -15.95
CA LYS A 218 -6.57 -23.71 -16.16
C LYS A 218 -7.88 -24.10 -16.85
N GLU A 219 -9.02 -23.55 -16.39
CA GLU A 219 -10.32 -23.84 -17.00
C GLU A 219 -10.40 -23.36 -18.44
N LEU A 220 -9.92 -22.13 -18.71
CA LEU A 220 -9.94 -21.56 -20.06
C LEU A 220 -8.97 -22.27 -21.01
N THR A 221 -7.79 -22.65 -20.53
CA THR A 221 -6.81 -23.42 -21.33
C THR A 221 -7.39 -24.76 -21.80
N LEU A 222 -8.14 -25.48 -20.94
CA LEU A 222 -8.83 -26.70 -21.33
C LEU A 222 -9.89 -26.51 -22.42
N LYS A 223 -10.39 -25.27 -22.57
CA LYS A 223 -11.38 -24.90 -23.61
C LYS A 223 -10.73 -24.31 -24.87
N GLY A 224 -9.42 -24.11 -24.88
CA GLY A 224 -8.68 -23.46 -25.96
C GLY A 224 -8.62 -21.93 -25.88
N ASP A 225 -9.15 -21.33 -24.82
CA ASP A 225 -9.26 -19.87 -24.62
C ASP A 225 -8.33 -19.34 -23.51
N GLY A 226 -7.23 -20.06 -23.24
CA GLY A 226 -6.26 -19.67 -22.21
C GLY A 226 -5.58 -18.33 -22.49
N PHE A 227 -5.04 -17.72 -21.45
CA PHE A 227 -4.28 -16.46 -21.51
C PHE A 227 -2.88 -16.64 -20.90
N ILE A 228 -1.97 -15.71 -21.20
CA ILE A 228 -0.65 -15.70 -20.56
C ILE A 228 -0.82 -15.02 -19.19
N LEU A 229 -0.55 -15.75 -18.10
CA LEU A 229 -0.58 -15.21 -16.74
C LEU A 229 0.85 -14.93 -16.27
N ASN A 230 1.29 -13.68 -16.41
CA ASN A 230 2.55 -13.22 -15.86
C ASN A 230 2.41 -12.94 -14.36
N VAL A 231 3.31 -13.50 -13.56
CA VAL A 231 3.31 -13.36 -12.10
C VAL A 231 4.65 -12.81 -11.65
N ALA A 232 4.67 -11.58 -11.16
CA ALA A 232 5.82 -10.96 -10.50
C ALA A 232 5.52 -10.88 -8.99
N GLY A 233 6.44 -11.33 -8.12
CA GLY A 233 6.07 -11.39 -6.73
C GLY A 233 7.23 -11.47 -5.74
N ILE A 234 6.92 -11.06 -4.50
CA ILE A 234 7.81 -11.19 -3.35
C ILE A 234 7.38 -12.43 -2.56
N GLN A 235 8.28 -13.40 -2.47
CA GLN A 235 8.08 -14.58 -1.63
C GLN A 235 8.24 -14.21 -0.15
N ILE A 236 7.31 -14.67 0.68
CA ILE A 236 7.32 -14.43 2.12
C ILE A 236 7.37 -15.78 2.83
N SER A 237 8.56 -16.23 3.26
CA SER A 237 8.75 -17.55 3.86
C SER A 237 8.08 -17.71 5.22
N ASP A 238 7.96 -16.64 6.01
CA ASP A 238 7.56 -16.69 7.42
C ASP A 238 6.09 -16.30 7.66
N ASP A 239 5.24 -16.28 6.65
CA ASP A 239 3.81 -16.00 6.79
C ASP A 239 3.00 -17.28 6.59
N ARG A 240 2.03 -17.53 7.51
CA ARG A 240 1.11 -18.69 7.40
C ARG A 240 0.22 -18.63 6.15
N ASP A 241 0.05 -17.44 5.60
CA ASP A 241 -0.73 -17.18 4.40
C ASP A 241 0.13 -17.26 3.12
N ALA A 242 1.42 -17.55 3.24
CA ALA A 242 2.34 -17.64 2.11
C ALA A 242 1.96 -18.77 1.14
N ILE A 243 2.10 -18.51 -0.15
CA ILE A 243 2.08 -19.54 -1.19
C ILE A 243 3.48 -20.19 -1.21
N SER A 244 3.55 -21.52 -1.12
CA SER A 244 4.83 -22.22 -1.11
C SER A 244 5.55 -22.10 -2.46
N ASN A 245 6.89 -22.08 -2.42
CA ASN A 245 7.71 -22.04 -3.62
C ASN A 245 7.42 -23.24 -4.56
N ASP A 246 7.26 -24.43 -3.99
CA ASP A 246 6.96 -25.64 -4.74
C ASP A 246 5.65 -25.52 -5.52
N LEU A 247 4.64 -24.86 -4.95
CA LEU A 247 3.37 -24.66 -5.63
C LEU A 247 3.51 -23.66 -6.79
N ILE A 248 4.28 -22.58 -6.61
CA ILE A 248 4.57 -21.61 -7.67
C ILE A 248 5.32 -22.28 -8.82
N LEU A 249 6.37 -23.06 -8.52
CA LEU A 249 7.13 -23.80 -9.54
C LEU A 249 6.25 -24.83 -10.26
N LYS A 250 5.40 -25.56 -9.52
CA LYS A 250 4.45 -26.50 -10.13
C LYS A 250 3.50 -25.82 -11.11
N TRP A 251 2.99 -24.64 -10.81
CA TRP A 251 2.14 -23.87 -11.73
C TRP A 251 2.94 -23.38 -12.95
N HIS A 252 4.18 -22.97 -12.74
CA HIS A 252 5.09 -22.53 -13.81
C HIS A 252 5.40 -23.68 -14.77
N ASP A 253 5.84 -24.82 -14.23
CA ASP A 253 6.23 -26.01 -15.01
C ASP A 253 5.03 -26.61 -15.79
N SER A 254 3.82 -26.44 -15.26
CA SER A 254 2.59 -26.83 -15.97
C SER A 254 2.08 -25.81 -16.99
N GLY A 255 2.77 -24.67 -17.16
CA GLY A 255 2.38 -23.61 -18.08
C GLY A 255 1.17 -22.77 -17.67
N LEU A 256 0.67 -22.93 -16.41
CA LEU A 256 -0.46 -22.17 -15.91
C LEU A 256 -0.12 -20.73 -15.55
N ILE A 257 1.15 -20.46 -15.21
CA ILE A 257 1.70 -19.13 -14.97
C ILE A 257 3.06 -18.99 -15.64
N ASN A 258 3.44 -17.77 -15.96
CA ASN A 258 4.82 -17.40 -16.24
C ASN A 258 5.40 -16.72 -15.00
N TRP A 259 6.15 -17.47 -14.18
CA TRP A 259 6.76 -16.96 -12.96
C TRP A 259 8.00 -16.12 -13.29
N LEU A 260 7.94 -14.82 -12.97
CA LEU A 260 8.99 -13.85 -13.29
C LEU A 260 9.92 -13.56 -12.10
N GLY A 261 9.62 -14.13 -10.93
CA GLY A 261 10.36 -13.82 -9.70
C GLY A 261 10.04 -12.45 -9.11
N GLN A 262 10.91 -11.98 -8.24
CA GLN A 262 10.87 -10.61 -7.74
C GLN A 262 11.44 -9.67 -8.81
N ARG A 263 10.68 -8.66 -9.19
CA ARG A 263 11.01 -7.69 -10.25
C ARG A 263 11.05 -6.28 -9.72
N ASN A 264 11.94 -5.46 -10.27
CA ASN A 264 12.04 -4.02 -9.97
C ASN A 264 11.61 -3.16 -11.17
N ASP A 265 11.39 -3.76 -12.32
CA ASP A 265 10.98 -3.15 -13.58
C ASP A 265 9.47 -3.28 -13.84
N ILE A 266 8.67 -3.12 -12.79
CA ILE A 266 7.19 -3.19 -12.86
C ILE A 266 6.62 -2.30 -13.98
N PRO A 267 7.12 -1.07 -14.22
CA PRO A 267 6.66 -0.26 -15.35
C PRO A 267 6.76 -0.97 -16.70
N SER A 268 7.84 -1.68 -16.96
CA SER A 268 8.05 -2.44 -18.22
C SER A 268 7.09 -3.62 -18.33
N LEU A 269 6.88 -4.37 -17.23
CA LEU A 269 5.93 -5.48 -17.20
C LEU A 269 4.49 -5.02 -17.46
N ILE A 270 4.13 -3.82 -16.97
CA ILE A 270 2.82 -3.23 -17.25
C ILE A 270 2.70 -2.82 -18.73
N ASP A 271 3.78 -2.32 -19.35
CA ASP A 271 3.77 -2.00 -20.79
C ASP A 271 3.51 -3.23 -21.67
N GLU A 272 4.04 -4.38 -21.27
CA GLU A 272 3.90 -5.64 -21.99
C GLU A 272 2.53 -6.30 -21.79
N CYS A 273 1.82 -6.02 -20.70
CA CYS A 273 0.55 -6.67 -20.39
C CYS A 273 -0.67 -5.94 -20.97
N ASN A 274 -1.81 -6.64 -21.00
CA ASN A 274 -3.10 -6.15 -21.46
C ASN A 274 -4.05 -5.84 -20.30
N ILE A 275 -3.97 -6.62 -19.22
CA ILE A 275 -4.90 -6.56 -18.09
C ILE A 275 -4.12 -6.64 -16.78
N ILE A 276 -4.48 -5.79 -15.84
CA ILE A 276 -4.01 -5.85 -14.45
C ILE A 276 -5.07 -6.57 -13.63
N ALA A 277 -4.68 -7.65 -12.93
CA ALA A 277 -5.61 -8.44 -12.14
C ALA A 277 -5.16 -8.56 -10.68
N LEU A 278 -6.05 -8.20 -9.74
CA LEU A 278 -5.81 -8.30 -8.30
C LEU A 278 -7.04 -8.88 -7.57
N PRO A 279 -7.27 -10.20 -7.60
CA PRO A 279 -8.39 -10.84 -6.90
C PRO A 279 -8.11 -11.02 -5.40
N SER A 280 -7.64 -9.94 -4.74
CA SER A 280 -7.27 -9.97 -3.32
C SER A 280 -8.50 -10.02 -2.43
N ILE A 281 -8.54 -10.99 -1.53
CA ILE A 281 -9.49 -11.04 -0.42
C ILE A 281 -8.90 -10.42 0.86
N TYR A 282 -7.61 -10.06 0.83
CA TYR A 282 -6.96 -9.27 1.87
C TYR A 282 -7.54 -7.86 1.85
N PHE A 283 -7.74 -7.26 3.04
CA PHE A 283 -8.22 -5.89 3.12
C PHE A 283 -7.07 -4.94 2.74
N GLU A 284 -7.13 -4.42 1.54
CA GLU A 284 -6.10 -3.54 0.98
C GLU A 284 -6.27 -2.10 1.49
N GLY A 285 -5.15 -1.36 1.65
CA GLY A 285 -5.17 0.08 1.44
C GLY A 285 -5.53 0.38 -0.01
N VAL A 286 -5.15 1.49 -0.58
CA VAL A 286 -5.29 1.64 -2.05
C VAL A 286 -4.14 0.89 -2.73
N PRO A 287 -4.42 -0.21 -3.47
CA PRO A 287 -3.35 -1.05 -4.01
C PRO A 287 -2.50 -0.28 -5.03
N ARG A 288 -1.22 -0.09 -4.72
CA ARG A 288 -0.28 0.61 -5.60
C ARG A 288 -0.25 0.02 -7.01
N PHE A 289 -0.25 -1.31 -7.13
CA PHE A 289 -0.24 -2.01 -8.41
C PHE A 289 -1.43 -1.67 -9.32
N LEU A 290 -2.62 -1.44 -8.74
CA LEU A 290 -3.79 -0.97 -9.52
C LEU A 290 -3.62 0.48 -9.99
N ILE A 291 -3.03 1.35 -9.15
CA ILE A 291 -2.73 2.73 -9.53
C ILE A 291 -1.71 2.76 -10.66
N GLU A 292 -0.64 1.96 -10.57
CA GLU A 292 0.41 1.83 -11.58
C GLU A 292 -0.12 1.34 -12.92
N GLY A 293 -0.97 0.30 -12.88
CA GLY A 293 -1.62 -0.22 -14.09
C GLY A 293 -2.54 0.80 -14.75
N ALA A 294 -3.38 1.46 -13.97
CA ALA A 294 -4.26 2.51 -14.46
C ALA A 294 -3.47 3.73 -14.99
N ALA A 295 -2.34 4.08 -14.36
CA ALA A 295 -1.46 5.16 -14.82
C ALA A 295 -0.92 4.90 -16.23
N LYS A 296 -0.57 3.65 -16.54
CA LYS A 296 -0.10 3.23 -17.86
C LYS A 296 -1.23 2.93 -18.85
N GLY A 297 -2.49 3.15 -18.48
CA GLY A 297 -3.64 2.96 -19.36
C GLY A 297 -4.07 1.50 -19.52
N ARG A 298 -3.81 0.64 -18.53
CA ARG A 298 -4.27 -0.75 -18.53
C ARG A 298 -5.63 -0.88 -17.84
N ALA A 299 -6.52 -1.70 -18.41
CA ALA A 299 -7.77 -2.08 -17.76
C ALA A 299 -7.46 -2.91 -16.51
N CYS A 300 -8.13 -2.61 -15.40
CA CYS A 300 -7.92 -3.27 -14.12
C CYS A 300 -9.14 -4.12 -13.75
N ILE A 301 -8.89 -5.28 -13.14
CA ILE A 301 -9.94 -6.10 -12.51
C ILE A 301 -9.51 -6.50 -11.11
N ALA A 302 -10.37 -6.30 -10.12
CA ALA A 302 -10.09 -6.64 -8.72
C ALA A 302 -11.36 -7.10 -7.98
N PHE A 303 -11.19 -7.82 -6.87
CA PHE A 303 -12.26 -7.91 -5.89
C PHE A 303 -12.43 -6.59 -5.14
N ASP A 304 -13.67 -6.26 -4.76
CA ASP A 304 -13.96 -5.12 -3.88
C ASP A 304 -13.46 -5.42 -2.46
N SER A 305 -12.22 -5.05 -2.22
CA SER A 305 -11.50 -5.32 -0.97
C SER A 305 -10.75 -4.06 -0.53
N GLY A 306 -11.26 -3.40 0.51
CA GLY A 306 -10.65 -2.17 1.04
C GLY A 306 -10.61 -1.05 0.00
N GLY A 307 -9.41 -0.49 -0.21
CA GLY A 307 -9.22 0.65 -1.10
C GLY A 307 -9.28 0.38 -2.61
N CYS A 308 -9.60 -0.85 -3.06
CA CYS A 308 -9.73 -1.14 -4.50
C CYS A 308 -10.80 -0.27 -5.16
N SER A 309 -11.92 -0.02 -4.48
CA SER A 309 -13.01 0.86 -4.95
C SER A 309 -12.62 2.35 -5.04
N SER A 310 -11.50 2.74 -4.43
CA SER A 310 -10.98 4.10 -4.57
C SER A 310 -10.38 4.37 -5.94
N ILE A 311 -9.72 3.36 -6.53
CA ILE A 311 -9.07 3.47 -7.84
C ILE A 311 -9.93 2.89 -8.96
N ILE A 312 -10.66 1.79 -8.74
CA ILE A 312 -11.53 1.20 -9.75
C ILE A 312 -12.97 1.72 -9.56
N LYS A 313 -13.48 2.42 -10.57
CA LYS A 313 -14.90 2.69 -10.73
C LYS A 313 -15.48 1.62 -11.65
N ASN A 314 -16.31 0.75 -11.07
CA ASN A 314 -16.84 -0.41 -11.78
C ASN A 314 -17.45 -0.03 -13.13
N GLU A 315 -17.10 -0.77 -14.19
CA GLU A 315 -17.54 -0.60 -15.58
C GLU A 315 -17.07 0.69 -16.28
N VAL A 316 -16.33 1.56 -15.57
CA VAL A 316 -15.78 2.81 -16.13
C VAL A 316 -14.31 2.64 -16.52
N ASN A 317 -13.45 2.30 -15.54
CA ASN A 317 -12.01 2.14 -15.76
C ASN A 317 -11.51 0.73 -15.43
N GLY A 318 -12.42 -0.22 -15.24
CA GLY A 318 -12.13 -1.60 -14.90
C GLY A 318 -13.34 -2.29 -14.31
N TYR A 319 -13.12 -3.49 -13.79
CA TYR A 319 -14.16 -4.23 -13.09
C TYR A 319 -13.81 -4.41 -11.61
N LEU A 320 -14.78 -4.03 -10.78
CA LEU A 320 -14.75 -4.26 -9.35
C LEU A 320 -15.81 -5.31 -9.02
N VAL A 321 -15.39 -6.47 -8.60
CA VAL A 321 -16.23 -7.65 -8.37
C VAL A 321 -16.40 -7.90 -6.90
N ASP A 322 -17.56 -8.33 -6.46
CA ASP A 322 -17.82 -8.65 -5.07
C ASP A 322 -16.78 -9.65 -4.53
N LYS A 323 -16.30 -9.37 -3.32
CA LYS A 323 -15.23 -10.13 -2.69
C LYS A 323 -15.52 -11.62 -2.64
N GLY A 324 -14.68 -12.43 -3.30
CA GLY A 324 -14.78 -13.87 -3.35
C GLY A 324 -15.74 -14.44 -4.39
N ASN A 325 -16.43 -13.60 -5.16
CA ASN A 325 -17.30 -14.05 -6.26
C ASN A 325 -16.44 -14.42 -7.50
N LYS A 326 -15.91 -15.65 -7.48
CA LYS A 326 -15.01 -16.15 -8.53
C LYS A 326 -15.70 -16.28 -9.89
N ASP A 327 -16.97 -16.61 -9.93
CA ASP A 327 -17.72 -16.82 -11.20
C ASP A 327 -17.94 -15.48 -11.92
N GLU A 328 -18.31 -14.43 -11.19
CA GLU A 328 -18.41 -13.10 -11.74
C GLU A 328 -17.04 -12.58 -12.17
N PHE A 329 -15.99 -12.77 -11.34
CA PHE A 329 -14.62 -12.39 -11.69
C PHE A 329 -14.18 -13.05 -13.00
N LYS A 330 -14.42 -14.35 -13.16
CA LYS A 330 -14.15 -15.07 -14.41
C LYS A 330 -14.92 -14.46 -15.59
N THR A 331 -16.21 -14.20 -15.44
CA THR A 331 -17.05 -13.61 -16.50
C THR A 331 -16.53 -12.24 -16.94
N LYS A 332 -16.20 -11.37 -15.98
CA LYS A 332 -15.67 -10.03 -16.27
C LYS A 332 -14.24 -10.10 -16.84
N LEU A 333 -13.42 -11.04 -16.39
CA LEU A 333 -12.09 -11.26 -16.97
C LEU A 333 -12.18 -11.73 -18.42
N ILE A 334 -13.08 -12.65 -18.76
CA ILE A 334 -13.33 -13.09 -20.14
C ILE A 334 -13.75 -11.90 -21.02
N ALA A 335 -14.60 -11.01 -20.52
CA ALA A 335 -14.99 -9.81 -21.28
C ALA A 335 -13.78 -8.90 -21.59
N LEU A 336 -12.84 -8.76 -20.65
CA LEU A 336 -11.59 -8.04 -20.90
C LEU A 336 -10.66 -8.80 -21.85
N LEU A 337 -10.51 -10.12 -21.72
CA LEU A 337 -9.67 -10.93 -22.60
C LEU A 337 -10.10 -10.83 -24.07
N SER A 338 -11.41 -10.85 -24.32
CA SER A 338 -11.97 -10.90 -25.67
C SER A 338 -12.11 -9.55 -26.38
N CYS A 339 -11.99 -8.41 -25.69
CA CYS A 339 -12.29 -7.10 -26.28
C CYS A 339 -11.22 -6.04 -26.00
N GLN A 340 -10.26 -5.88 -26.93
CA GLN A 340 -9.22 -4.83 -26.86
C GLN A 340 -9.83 -3.43 -26.78
N LYS A 341 -10.89 -3.14 -27.55
CA LYS A 341 -11.55 -1.82 -27.52
C LYS A 341 -12.08 -1.49 -26.11
N LEU A 342 -12.65 -2.46 -25.42
CA LEU A 342 -13.12 -2.30 -24.04
C LEU A 342 -11.95 -1.98 -23.10
N ARG A 343 -10.84 -2.74 -23.20
CA ARG A 343 -9.64 -2.49 -22.40
C ARG A 343 -9.08 -1.10 -22.63
N ASN A 344 -9.01 -0.64 -23.89
CA ASN A 344 -8.50 0.68 -24.24
C ASN A 344 -9.39 1.80 -23.68
N VAL A 345 -10.72 1.67 -23.74
CA VAL A 345 -11.64 2.65 -23.13
C VAL A 345 -11.42 2.71 -21.63
N MET A 346 -11.43 1.56 -20.96
CA MET A 346 -11.24 1.49 -19.51
C MET A 346 -9.86 2.00 -19.07
N GLY A 347 -8.81 1.64 -19.81
CA GLY A 347 -7.45 2.10 -19.53
C GLY A 347 -7.30 3.62 -19.64
N ASN A 348 -7.89 4.24 -20.66
CA ASN A 348 -7.89 5.70 -20.81
C ASN A 348 -8.61 6.41 -19.65
N GLU A 349 -9.75 5.88 -19.21
CA GLU A 349 -10.47 6.45 -18.05
C GLU A 349 -9.68 6.22 -16.76
N GLY A 350 -8.99 5.07 -16.62
CA GLY A 350 -8.07 4.79 -15.50
C GLY A 350 -6.96 5.83 -15.41
N ARG A 351 -6.32 6.15 -16.53
CA ARG A 351 -5.28 7.19 -16.60
C ARG A 351 -5.77 8.55 -16.11
N LYS A 352 -6.96 8.99 -16.56
CA LYS A 352 -7.55 10.26 -16.13
C LYS A 352 -7.78 10.31 -14.62
N ILE A 353 -8.28 9.21 -14.04
CA ILE A 353 -8.51 9.11 -12.59
C ILE A 353 -7.17 9.24 -11.84
N VAL A 354 -6.11 8.59 -12.33
CA VAL A 354 -4.78 8.68 -11.69
C VAL A 354 -4.21 10.10 -11.77
N GLU A 355 -4.30 10.76 -12.91
CA GLU A 355 -3.83 12.16 -13.07
C GLU A 355 -4.52 13.10 -12.10
N GLN A 356 -5.82 12.94 -11.89
CA GLN A 356 -6.62 13.81 -11.03
C GLN A 356 -6.43 13.56 -9.54
N ARG A 357 -6.16 12.31 -9.12
CA ARG A 357 -6.24 11.92 -7.71
C ARG A 357 -5.00 11.23 -7.17
N PHE A 358 -4.35 10.37 -7.96
CA PHE A 358 -3.32 9.44 -7.49
C PHE A 358 -1.93 9.76 -8.03
N SER A 359 -1.73 10.86 -8.78
CA SER A 359 -0.39 11.28 -9.16
C SER A 359 0.42 11.72 -7.94
N LEU A 360 1.73 11.47 -7.98
CA LEU A 360 2.65 11.88 -6.93
C LEU A 360 2.52 13.38 -6.60
N GLN A 361 2.31 14.21 -7.64
CA GLN A 361 2.11 15.66 -7.48
C GLN A 361 0.84 15.99 -6.67
N GLN A 362 -0.29 15.32 -6.92
CA GLN A 362 -1.52 15.54 -6.17
C GLN A 362 -1.38 15.13 -4.70
N VAL A 363 -0.77 13.98 -4.46
CA VAL A 363 -0.52 13.46 -3.11
C VAL A 363 0.47 14.37 -2.35
N TYR A 364 1.52 14.88 -3.06
CA TYR A 364 2.47 15.83 -2.50
C TYR A 364 1.79 17.14 -2.08
N ILE A 365 0.97 17.73 -2.96
CA ILE A 365 0.26 18.99 -2.66
C ILE A 365 -0.62 18.83 -1.42
N LYS A 366 -1.42 17.76 -1.34
CA LYS A 366 -2.25 17.47 -0.18
C LYS A 366 -1.42 17.31 1.10
N THR A 367 -0.30 16.57 1.02
CA THR A 367 0.60 16.36 2.16
C THR A 367 1.29 17.66 2.59
N LYS A 368 1.75 18.48 1.61
CA LYS A 368 2.39 19.79 1.88
C LYS A 368 1.44 20.74 2.59
N ASN A 369 0.20 20.82 2.16
CA ASN A 369 -0.81 21.64 2.81
C ASN A 369 -1.04 21.17 4.26
N LEU A 370 -1.17 19.85 4.47
CA LEU A 370 -1.30 19.28 5.81
C LEU A 370 -0.13 19.63 6.73
N TYR A 371 1.11 19.57 6.22
CA TYR A 371 2.29 19.96 6.99
C TYR A 371 2.27 21.45 7.36
N ARG A 372 1.90 22.33 6.41
CA ARG A 372 1.79 23.77 6.66
C ARG A 372 0.73 24.15 7.71
N GLU A 373 -0.35 23.39 7.77
CA GLU A 373 -1.42 23.62 8.77
C GLU A 373 -0.97 23.28 10.20
N ILE A 374 -0.02 22.35 10.35
CA ILE A 374 0.29 21.76 11.66
C ILE A 374 1.65 22.22 12.22
N ILE A 375 2.61 22.65 11.36
CA ILE A 375 3.91 23.17 11.72
C ILE A 375 3.92 24.71 11.67
#